data_6529a12cab4f5bb50b02649753d0e2f5
#
_entry.id   6529a12cab4f5bb50b02649753d0e2f5
#
_cell.length_a   1.000
_cell.length_b   1.000
_cell.length_c   1.000
_cell.angle_alpha   90.00
_cell.angle_beta   90.00
_cell.angle_gamma   90.00
#
_symmetry.space_group_name_H-M   'P 1'
#
loop_
_entity.id
_entity.type
_entity.pdbx_description
1 polymer ?
#
loop_
_entity_poly.entity_id
_entity_poly.type
_entity_poly.pdbx_seq_one_letter_code
_entity_poly.pdbx_strand_id
1 'polypeptide(L)'
;MNIGNENEEVIYYPEQAIAEAVKNFPTPFFLYEERKIRENLTKIRNSFRKYFSDFFPLFAVKANSNPHVLQIIKDEGFGADCSSESEAWIAKKLDMEGMYTGNYTTKEEFEFVMKTGLILNLD
;
A
#
# COMPACT_ATOMS: atom_id res chain seq x y z
N MET A 1 -1.81 -10.36 37.32
CA MET A 1 -1.09 -11.40 36.56
C MET A 1 -1.00 -10.86 35.11
N ASN A 2 0.07 -10.12 34.80
CA ASN A 2 0.28 -9.52 33.47
C ASN A 2 0.96 -10.57 32.60
N ILE A 3 0.23 -11.11 31.64
CA ILE A 3 0.82 -11.88 30.55
C ILE A 3 0.91 -10.93 29.35
N GLY A 4 1.78 -9.93 29.46
CA GLY A 4 2.15 -9.08 28.33
C GLY A 4 3.27 -9.80 27.56
N ASN A 5 3.05 -10.14 26.30
CA ASN A 5 4.11 -10.48 25.37
C ASN A 5 5.04 -9.28 25.23
N GLU A 6 6.31 -9.43 25.59
CA GLU A 6 7.35 -8.38 25.58
C GLU A 6 7.74 -7.88 24.16
N ASN A 7 6.98 -8.20 23.12
CA ASN A 7 7.25 -7.85 21.71
C ASN A 7 6.11 -7.15 20.98
N GLU A 8 5.05 -6.72 21.66
CA GLU A 8 4.09 -5.82 21.03
C GLU A 8 4.66 -4.39 21.08
N GLU A 9 5.21 -3.94 19.95
CA GLU A 9 5.53 -2.53 19.73
C GLU A 9 4.23 -1.73 19.86
N VAL A 10 3.97 -1.15 21.03
CA VAL A 10 2.80 -0.31 21.27
C VAL A 10 2.89 0.85 20.29
N ILE A 11 2.00 0.87 19.29
CA ILE A 11 1.93 1.97 18.32
C ILE A 11 1.40 3.18 19.08
N TYR A 12 2.30 4.06 19.48
CA TYR A 12 1.98 5.28 20.22
C TYR A 12 1.67 6.40 19.22
N TYR A 13 0.39 6.68 19.03
CA TYR A 13 -0.03 7.89 18.31
C TYR A 13 0.12 9.09 19.25
N PRO A 14 0.73 10.20 18.81
CA PRO A 14 0.82 11.40 19.61
C PRO A 14 -0.58 11.88 20.00
N GLU A 15 -0.87 12.01 21.31
CA GLU A 15 -2.18 12.44 21.81
C GLU A 15 -2.65 13.75 21.15
N GLN A 16 -1.72 14.65 20.85
CA GLN A 16 -1.98 15.92 20.17
C GLN A 16 -2.56 15.71 18.76
N ALA A 17 -2.03 14.77 17.97
CA ALA A 17 -2.53 14.48 16.62
C ALA A 17 -3.94 13.90 16.66
N ILE A 18 -4.23 13.03 17.63
CA ILE A 18 -5.57 12.47 17.85
C ILE A 18 -6.55 13.59 18.26
N ALA A 19 -6.16 14.43 19.21
CA ALA A 19 -6.98 15.53 19.69
C ALA A 19 -7.29 16.55 18.59
N GLU A 20 -6.32 16.82 17.70
CA GLU A 20 -6.50 17.69 16.54
C GLU A 20 -7.42 17.05 15.49
N ALA A 21 -7.22 15.78 15.18
CA ALA A 21 -8.07 15.05 14.23
C ALA A 21 -9.53 15.03 14.69
N VAL A 22 -9.80 14.73 15.97
CA VAL A 22 -11.17 14.71 16.55
C VAL A 22 -11.85 16.09 16.50
N LYS A 23 -11.08 17.18 16.57
CA LYS A 23 -11.64 18.54 16.43
C LYS A 23 -12.05 18.87 15.00
N ASN A 24 -11.33 18.32 14.02
CA ASN A 24 -11.48 18.70 12.60
C ASN A 24 -12.33 17.73 11.79
N PHE A 25 -12.48 16.49 12.23
CA PHE A 25 -13.19 15.44 11.50
C PHE A 25 -14.24 14.75 12.36
N PRO A 26 -15.43 14.45 11.81
CA PRO A 26 -16.41 13.64 12.50
C PRO A 26 -15.93 12.19 12.64
N THR A 27 -16.22 11.58 13.79
CA THR A 27 -15.96 10.15 14.02
C THR A 27 -17.09 9.28 13.43
N PRO A 28 -16.79 8.02 12.97
CA PRO A 28 -15.47 7.37 12.97
C PRO A 28 -14.60 7.78 11.77
N PHE A 29 -13.25 7.75 11.94
CA PHE A 29 -12.29 7.94 10.86
C PHE A 29 -11.04 7.09 11.08
N PHE A 30 -10.27 6.86 10.00
CA PHE A 30 -8.94 6.25 10.08
C PHE A 30 -7.88 7.35 10.13
N LEU A 31 -6.93 7.23 11.07
CA LEU A 31 -5.77 8.10 11.16
C LEU A 31 -4.52 7.32 10.74
N TYR A 32 -3.81 7.81 9.73
CA TYR A 32 -2.58 7.21 9.24
C TYR A 32 -1.37 8.08 9.62
N GLU A 33 -0.32 7.45 10.15
CA GLU A 33 0.94 8.12 10.43
C GLU A 33 1.90 7.89 9.25
N GLU A 34 2.12 8.91 8.42
CA GLU A 34 2.97 8.84 7.23
C GLU A 34 4.40 8.39 7.57
N ARG A 35 5.00 8.96 8.63
CA ARG A 35 6.34 8.60 9.08
C ARG A 35 6.47 7.09 9.33
N LYS A 36 5.50 6.48 10.02
CA LYS A 36 5.50 5.04 10.32
C LYS A 36 5.34 4.19 9.06
N ILE A 37 4.53 4.64 8.11
CA ILE A 37 4.40 3.98 6.80
C ILE A 37 5.76 3.96 6.12
N ARG A 38 6.44 5.10 5.98
CA ARG A 38 7.75 5.21 5.33
C ARG A 38 8.83 4.38 6.03
N GLU A 39 8.87 4.41 7.37
CA GLU A 39 9.80 3.58 8.16
C GLU A 39 9.61 2.08 7.88
N ASN A 40 8.36 1.60 7.84
CA ASN A 40 8.07 0.19 7.58
C ASN A 40 8.46 -0.23 6.16
N LEU A 41 8.13 0.59 5.15
CA LEU A 41 8.53 0.34 3.76
C LEU A 41 10.06 0.29 3.61
N THR A 42 10.76 1.22 4.26
CA THR A 42 12.23 1.25 4.27
C THR A 42 12.82 0.01 4.94
N LYS A 43 12.25 -0.45 6.07
CA LYS A 43 12.68 -1.69 6.75
C LYS A 43 12.53 -2.90 5.82
N ILE A 44 11.37 -3.04 5.16
CA ILE A 44 11.13 -4.14 4.21
C ILE A 44 12.15 -4.09 3.08
N ARG A 45 12.25 -2.97 2.38
CA ARG A 45 13.19 -2.79 1.27
C ARG A 45 14.63 -3.14 1.65
N ASN A 46 15.11 -2.63 2.79
CA ASN A 46 16.48 -2.87 3.25
C ASN A 46 16.72 -4.34 3.65
N SER A 47 15.70 -5.02 4.19
CA SER A 47 15.79 -6.43 4.54
C SER A 47 15.98 -7.31 3.30
N PHE A 48 15.21 -7.06 2.24
CA PHE A 48 15.33 -7.83 1.00
C PHE A 48 16.59 -7.50 0.21
N ARG A 49 17.02 -6.23 0.16
CA ARG A 49 18.25 -5.81 -0.54
C ARG A 49 19.54 -6.44 0.00
N LYS A 50 19.52 -7.00 1.21
CA LYS A 50 20.64 -7.76 1.74
C LYS A 50 20.91 -9.06 0.99
N TYR A 51 19.87 -9.63 0.35
CA TYR A 51 19.90 -10.94 -0.27
C TYR A 51 19.66 -10.89 -1.79
N PHE A 52 18.99 -9.85 -2.26
CA PHE A 52 18.59 -9.68 -3.67
C PHE A 52 19.06 -8.32 -4.16
N SER A 53 19.98 -8.32 -5.14
CA SER A 53 20.49 -7.10 -5.76
C SER A 53 19.45 -6.44 -6.68
N ASP A 54 18.62 -7.26 -7.33
CA ASP A 54 17.55 -6.84 -8.22
C ASP A 54 16.20 -7.22 -7.58
N PHE A 55 15.60 -6.23 -6.92
CA PHE A 55 14.37 -6.40 -6.17
C PHE A 55 13.48 -5.18 -6.34
N PHE A 56 12.29 -5.39 -6.87
CA PHE A 56 11.23 -4.39 -6.99
C PHE A 56 9.99 -4.85 -6.21
N PRO A 57 9.72 -4.27 -5.04
CA PRO A 57 8.60 -4.67 -4.22
C PRO A 57 7.28 -4.13 -4.74
N LEU A 58 6.22 -4.91 -4.67
CA LEU A 58 4.87 -4.51 -5.00
C LEU A 58 4.00 -4.47 -3.73
N PHE A 59 3.16 -3.45 -3.64
CA PHE A 59 2.19 -3.32 -2.57
C PHE A 59 0.81 -3.77 -3.06
N ALA A 60 0.17 -4.67 -2.30
CA ALA A 60 -1.18 -5.14 -2.60
C ALA A 60 -2.21 -4.01 -2.39
N VAL A 61 -2.71 -3.43 -3.47
CA VAL A 61 -3.60 -2.26 -3.45
C VAL A 61 -4.89 -2.55 -2.68
N LYS A 62 -5.39 -3.78 -2.73
CA LYS A 62 -6.56 -4.22 -1.95
C LYS A 62 -6.43 -4.04 -0.44
N ALA A 63 -5.21 -4.00 0.11
CA ALA A 63 -4.98 -3.78 1.54
C ALA A 63 -5.30 -2.34 1.97
N ASN A 64 -5.00 -1.37 1.12
CA ASN A 64 -5.36 0.04 1.30
C ASN A 64 -5.31 0.78 -0.04
N SER A 65 -6.46 1.05 -0.63
CA SER A 65 -6.59 1.73 -1.91
C SER A 65 -6.65 3.27 -1.81
N ASN A 66 -6.37 3.85 -0.62
CA ASN A 66 -6.34 5.29 -0.45
C ASN A 66 -5.22 5.91 -1.33
N PRO A 67 -5.55 6.83 -2.28
CA PRO A 67 -4.55 7.39 -3.20
C PRO A 67 -3.38 8.10 -2.52
N HIS A 68 -3.60 8.75 -1.37
CA HIS A 68 -2.52 9.40 -0.62
C HIS A 68 -1.56 8.38 -0.02
N VAL A 69 -2.08 7.25 0.50
CA VAL A 69 -1.24 6.16 1.01
C VAL A 69 -0.46 5.51 -0.13
N LEU A 70 -1.10 5.28 -1.28
CA LEU A 70 -0.45 4.73 -2.47
C LEU A 70 0.63 5.67 -3.02
N GLN A 71 0.42 6.99 -2.95
CA GLN A 71 1.46 7.95 -3.33
C GLN A 71 2.70 7.84 -2.43
N ILE A 72 2.52 7.70 -1.11
CA ILE A 72 3.63 7.49 -0.17
C ILE A 72 4.38 6.19 -0.52
N ILE A 73 3.64 5.12 -0.84
CA ILE A 73 4.19 3.82 -1.22
C ILE A 73 5.02 3.94 -2.51
N LYS A 74 4.50 4.64 -3.53
CA LYS A 74 5.23 4.95 -4.76
C LYS A 74 6.51 5.73 -4.48
N ASP A 75 6.43 6.79 -3.69
CA ASP A 75 7.57 7.65 -3.35
C ASP A 75 8.71 6.87 -2.67
N GLU A 76 8.35 5.81 -1.93
CA GLU A 76 9.31 4.88 -1.31
C GLU A 76 9.84 3.80 -2.29
N GLY A 77 9.47 3.87 -3.57
CA GLY A 77 9.98 2.98 -4.61
C GLY A 77 9.30 1.61 -4.63
N PHE A 78 8.05 1.53 -4.22
CA PHE A 78 7.21 0.34 -4.35
C PHE A 78 6.26 0.51 -5.53
N GLY A 79 6.01 -0.58 -6.24
CA GLY A 79 4.97 -0.68 -7.25
C GLY A 79 3.62 -1.12 -6.68
N ALA A 80 2.66 -1.31 -7.58
CA ALA A 80 1.30 -1.75 -7.26
C ALA A 80 1.09 -3.22 -7.66
N ASP A 81 0.50 -4.02 -6.77
CA ASP A 81 -0.09 -5.32 -7.07
C ASP A 81 -1.61 -5.15 -7.05
N CYS A 82 -2.22 -5.21 -8.24
CA CYS A 82 -3.63 -4.95 -8.48
C CYS A 82 -4.39 -6.24 -8.77
N SER A 83 -5.61 -6.35 -8.25
CA SER A 83 -6.49 -7.51 -8.46
C SER A 83 -7.91 -7.14 -8.94
N SER A 84 -8.13 -5.88 -9.32
CA SER A 84 -9.35 -5.38 -9.91
C SER A 84 -9.11 -4.21 -10.86
N GLU A 85 -10.06 -3.95 -11.76
CA GLU A 85 -10.01 -2.82 -12.69
C GLU A 85 -9.87 -1.48 -11.97
N SER A 86 -10.60 -1.30 -10.86
CA SER A 86 -10.53 -0.08 -10.05
C SER A 86 -9.15 0.15 -9.44
N GLU A 87 -8.49 -0.91 -8.96
CA GLU A 87 -7.12 -0.84 -8.45
C GLU A 87 -6.12 -0.51 -9.56
N ALA A 88 -6.24 -1.15 -10.73
CA ALA A 88 -5.41 -0.87 -11.91
C ALA A 88 -5.61 0.58 -12.40
N TRP A 89 -6.84 1.11 -12.34
CA TRP A 89 -7.13 2.49 -12.67
C TRP A 89 -6.43 3.48 -11.72
N ILE A 90 -6.47 3.23 -10.40
CA ILE A 90 -5.78 4.07 -9.41
C ILE A 90 -4.27 4.01 -9.62
N ALA A 91 -3.70 2.82 -9.80
CA ALA A 91 -2.27 2.64 -10.07
C ALA A 91 -1.84 3.43 -11.31
N LYS A 92 -2.61 3.34 -12.41
CA LYS A 92 -2.37 4.12 -13.63
C LYS A 92 -2.44 5.63 -13.39
N LYS A 93 -3.43 6.11 -12.63
CA LYS A 93 -3.59 7.54 -12.31
C LYS A 93 -2.44 8.09 -11.48
N LEU A 94 -1.86 7.27 -10.63
CA LEU A 94 -0.69 7.60 -9.83
C LEU A 94 0.63 7.31 -10.57
N ASP A 95 0.58 6.83 -11.82
CA ASP A 95 1.76 6.44 -12.59
C ASP A 95 2.65 5.46 -11.81
N MET A 96 2.04 4.42 -11.24
CA MET A 96 2.73 3.34 -10.54
C MET A 96 3.01 2.20 -11.50
N GLU A 97 4.25 1.72 -11.50
CA GLU A 97 4.59 0.43 -12.10
C GLU A 97 4.02 -0.70 -11.25
N GLY A 98 3.85 -1.89 -11.83
CA GLY A 98 3.39 -3.04 -11.07
C GLY A 98 2.81 -4.15 -11.91
N MET A 99 1.98 -4.97 -11.27
CA MET A 99 1.33 -6.10 -11.91
C MET A 99 -0.18 -6.13 -11.62
N TYR A 100 -0.88 -6.86 -12.45
CA TYR A 100 -2.27 -7.21 -12.28
C TYR A 100 -2.42 -8.72 -12.22
N THR A 101 -3.07 -9.21 -11.16
CA THR A 101 -3.40 -10.62 -10.97
C THR A 101 -4.90 -10.69 -10.63
N GLY A 102 -5.73 -10.96 -11.63
CA GLY A 102 -7.18 -11.03 -11.43
C GLY A 102 -7.69 -12.46 -11.48
N ASN A 103 -8.61 -12.81 -10.55
CA ASN A 103 -9.39 -14.04 -10.62
C ASN A 103 -10.69 -13.77 -11.37
N TYR A 104 -11.06 -14.65 -12.32
CA TYR A 104 -12.27 -14.52 -13.13
C TYR A 104 -12.36 -13.20 -13.93
N THR A 105 -11.24 -12.72 -14.42
CA THR A 105 -11.13 -11.48 -15.17
C THR A 105 -11.92 -11.57 -16.49
N THR A 106 -12.79 -10.60 -16.75
CA THR A 106 -13.55 -10.53 -18.01
C THR A 106 -12.64 -10.06 -19.16
N LYS A 107 -13.09 -10.29 -20.41
CA LYS A 107 -12.36 -9.83 -21.59
C LYS A 107 -12.19 -8.30 -21.57
N GLU A 108 -13.23 -7.58 -21.22
CA GLU A 108 -13.26 -6.12 -21.16
C GLU A 108 -12.25 -5.59 -20.12
N GLU A 109 -12.17 -6.24 -18.98
CA GLU A 109 -11.21 -5.92 -17.92
C GLU A 109 -9.78 -6.17 -18.38
N PHE A 110 -9.49 -7.28 -19.06
CA PHE A 110 -8.18 -7.52 -19.67
C PHE A 110 -7.82 -6.45 -20.68
N GLU A 111 -8.73 -6.09 -21.59
CA GLU A 111 -8.52 -5.03 -22.58
C GLU A 111 -8.24 -3.68 -21.93
N PHE A 112 -8.85 -3.39 -20.78
CA PHE A 112 -8.54 -2.19 -19.98
C PHE A 112 -7.14 -2.29 -19.36
N VAL A 113 -6.86 -3.38 -18.65
CA VAL A 113 -5.60 -3.54 -17.92
C VAL A 113 -4.38 -3.52 -18.87
N MET A 114 -4.50 -4.11 -20.06
CA MET A 114 -3.43 -4.02 -21.09
C MET A 114 -3.06 -2.58 -21.47
N LYS A 115 -4.01 -1.63 -21.34
CA LYS A 115 -3.75 -0.21 -21.63
C LYS A 115 -3.16 0.56 -20.44
N THR A 116 -3.02 -0.07 -19.27
CA THR A 116 -2.42 0.55 -18.08
C THR A 116 -0.92 0.52 -18.06
N GLY A 117 -0.31 -0.46 -18.74
CA GLY A 117 1.13 -0.73 -18.71
C GLY A 117 1.56 -1.67 -17.57
N LEU A 118 0.62 -2.16 -16.74
CA LEU A 118 0.89 -3.16 -15.72
C LEU A 118 1.25 -4.51 -16.34
N ILE A 119 2.12 -5.27 -15.69
CA ILE A 119 2.44 -6.64 -16.06
C ILE A 119 1.21 -7.50 -15.76
N LEU A 120 0.75 -8.25 -16.78
CA LEU A 120 -0.34 -9.22 -16.57
C LEU A 120 0.23 -10.53 -16.04
N ASN A 121 -0.24 -10.92 -14.86
CA ASN A 121 -0.05 -12.27 -14.34
C ASN A 121 -1.30 -13.09 -14.65
N LEU A 122 -1.15 -14.12 -15.51
CA LEU A 122 -2.21 -15.04 -15.89
C LEU A 122 -2.15 -16.23 -14.93
N ASP A 123 -3.12 -16.30 -14.03
CA ASP A 123 -3.26 -17.34 -13.03
C ASP A 123 -4.26 -18.41 -13.49
#